data_2dbd1bc64097b14aec6e008b55bbbfe3
#
_entry.id   2dbd1bc64097b14aec6e008b55bbbfe3
#
_cell.length_a   1.000
_cell.length_b   1.000
_cell.length_c   1.000
_cell.angle_alpha   90.00
_cell.angle_beta   90.00
_cell.angle_gamma   90.00
#
_symmetry.space_group_name_H-M   'P 1'
#
loop_
_entity.id
_entity.type
_entity.pdbx_description
1 polymer ?
#
loop_
_entity_poly.entity_id
_entity_poly.type
_entity_poly.pdbx_seq_one_letter_code
_entity_poly.pdbx_strand_id
1 'polypeptide(L)'
;MTEFSYQLYSSRNFGPLDQTISMLSDAGYRQVEGFGGIYGNPDALRGDLDQAGLSMTTGHFDLKMVEDAPEKAISIARSLGMKALFVPYLDAADRPSTAEGWLAFGKRLQEAGKPIRDAGLPFGWHNHDFEFKNIEGDMLPLDLILEGGPELALELDLAWVAVGGQRPSDWVRKYSDRLIAVHVKDRAPEGECLDEDGWEDVGHGTMDWVDTISAVRETACQFFVMEHDNPKDDARFARRSLAAANTF
;
A
#
# COMPACT_ATOMS: atom_id res chain seq x y z
N MET A 1 -17.69 -10.11 -6.10
CA MET A 1 -17.56 -8.85 -5.34
C MET A 1 -16.08 -8.65 -5.05
N THR A 2 -15.58 -7.43 -5.14
CA THR A 2 -14.20 -7.09 -4.77
C THR A 2 -14.05 -7.30 -3.27
N GLU A 3 -13.02 -8.00 -2.83
CA GLU A 3 -12.70 -8.16 -1.42
C GLU A 3 -11.69 -7.08 -1.03
N PHE A 4 -12.01 -6.29 -0.02
CA PHE A 4 -11.17 -5.20 0.45
C PHE A 4 -10.35 -5.66 1.66
N SER A 5 -9.07 -5.35 1.64
CA SER A 5 -8.11 -5.48 2.74
C SER A 5 -8.07 -4.18 3.56
N TYR A 6 -7.51 -4.23 4.75
CA TYR A 6 -7.28 -3.06 5.60
C TYR A 6 -5.80 -2.96 5.97
N GLN A 7 -5.19 -1.80 5.71
CA GLN A 7 -3.81 -1.54 6.13
C GLN A 7 -3.74 -1.29 7.64
N LEU A 8 -3.09 -2.20 8.37
CA LEU A 8 -3.01 -2.14 9.84
C LEU A 8 -2.24 -0.91 10.37
N TYR A 9 -1.44 -0.27 9.52
CA TYR A 9 -0.79 1.00 9.84
C TYR A 9 -1.80 2.11 10.18
N SER A 10 -2.99 2.08 9.60
CA SER A 10 -4.07 3.03 9.90
C SER A 10 -4.48 3.01 11.37
N SER A 11 -4.33 1.87 12.05
CA SER A 11 -4.67 1.72 13.47
C SER A 11 -3.45 1.73 14.41
N ARG A 12 -2.26 2.13 13.93
CA ARG A 12 -1.02 2.08 14.73
C ARG A 12 -1.04 2.90 16.03
N ASN A 13 -1.88 3.93 16.09
CA ASN A 13 -2.04 4.83 17.23
C ASN A 13 -3.19 4.44 18.16
N PHE A 14 -3.91 3.36 17.84
CA PHE A 14 -5.04 2.85 18.62
C PHE A 14 -4.63 1.64 19.45
N GLY A 15 -5.53 1.17 20.30
CA GLY A 15 -5.36 0.14 21.32
C GLY A 15 -4.44 -1.05 20.98
N PRO A 16 -4.38 -2.08 21.78
CA PRO A 16 -3.55 -3.23 21.45
C PRO A 16 -4.06 -3.91 20.17
N LEU A 17 -3.13 -4.49 19.41
CA LEU A 17 -3.38 -5.02 18.06
C LEU A 17 -4.51 -6.06 18.00
N ASP A 18 -4.70 -6.85 19.05
CA ASP A 18 -5.78 -7.83 19.17
C ASP A 18 -7.17 -7.17 19.16
N GLN A 19 -7.31 -5.97 19.75
CA GLN A 19 -8.55 -5.20 19.69
C GLN A 19 -8.81 -4.67 18.28
N THR A 20 -7.77 -4.19 17.56
CA THR A 20 -7.88 -3.80 16.16
C THR A 20 -8.29 -4.99 15.29
N ILE A 21 -7.67 -6.15 15.46
CA ILE A 21 -8.00 -7.39 14.74
C ILE A 21 -9.48 -7.77 14.97
N SER A 22 -9.94 -7.75 16.22
CA SER A 22 -11.35 -8.02 16.55
C SER A 22 -12.30 -7.01 15.91
N MET A 23 -11.99 -5.71 16.01
CA MET A 23 -12.78 -4.62 15.42
C MET A 23 -12.92 -4.78 13.91
N LEU A 24 -11.84 -5.14 13.20
CA LEU A 24 -11.86 -5.35 11.75
C LEU A 24 -12.69 -6.58 11.35
N SER A 25 -12.58 -7.68 12.09
CA SER A 25 -13.41 -8.85 11.89
C SER A 25 -14.90 -8.53 12.06
N ASP A 26 -15.26 -7.79 13.12
CA ASP A 26 -16.62 -7.33 13.40
C ASP A 26 -17.14 -6.33 12.35
N ALA A 27 -16.25 -5.50 11.79
CA ALA A 27 -16.57 -4.57 10.70
C ALA A 27 -16.84 -5.30 9.37
N GLY A 28 -16.43 -6.56 9.24
CA GLY A 28 -16.67 -7.37 8.06
C GLY A 28 -15.46 -7.58 7.16
N TYR A 29 -14.29 -7.08 7.52
CA TYR A 29 -13.05 -7.41 6.79
C TYR A 29 -12.72 -8.89 6.88
N ARG A 30 -12.01 -9.39 5.87
CA ARG A 30 -11.47 -10.77 5.83
C ARG A 30 -9.99 -10.76 5.49
N GLN A 31 -9.47 -9.62 5.05
CA GLN A 31 -8.09 -9.44 4.67
C GLN A 31 -7.50 -8.20 5.33
N VAL A 32 -6.21 -8.28 5.64
CA VAL A 32 -5.42 -7.16 6.15
C VAL A 32 -4.09 -7.09 5.43
N GLU A 33 -3.51 -5.89 5.44
CA GLU A 33 -2.12 -5.65 5.08
C GLU A 33 -1.31 -5.32 6.33
N GLY A 34 -0.11 -5.90 6.39
CA GLY A 34 0.79 -5.70 7.52
C GLY A 34 1.83 -4.60 7.28
N PHE A 35 2.51 -4.19 8.35
CA PHE A 35 3.64 -3.26 8.29
C PHE A 35 4.71 -3.63 9.31
N GLY A 36 5.94 -3.11 9.14
CA GLY A 36 7.12 -3.48 9.92
C GLY A 36 6.97 -3.45 11.45
N GLY A 37 6.11 -2.57 11.96
CA GLY A 37 5.90 -2.40 13.40
C GLY A 37 5.25 -3.59 14.12
N ILE A 38 4.61 -4.51 13.39
CA ILE A 38 3.87 -5.65 13.97
C ILE A 38 4.51 -7.02 13.74
N TYR A 39 5.63 -7.09 13.04
CA TYR A 39 6.27 -8.37 12.67
C TYR A 39 7.19 -8.97 13.74
N GLY A 40 7.12 -8.50 15.00
CA GLY A 40 7.99 -8.96 16.08
C GLY A 40 7.81 -10.45 16.45
N ASN A 41 6.59 -10.97 16.34
CA ASN A 41 6.26 -12.39 16.53
C ASN A 41 5.23 -12.84 15.48
N PRO A 42 5.67 -13.23 14.26
CA PRO A 42 4.77 -13.56 13.17
C PRO A 42 3.84 -14.74 13.46
N ASP A 43 4.31 -15.73 14.21
CA ASP A 43 3.50 -16.93 14.51
C ASP A 43 2.35 -16.61 15.49
N ALA A 44 2.61 -15.76 16.50
CA ALA A 44 1.55 -15.30 17.39
C ALA A 44 0.53 -14.44 16.63
N LEU A 45 1.01 -13.48 15.80
CA LEU A 45 0.15 -12.64 14.96
C LEU A 45 -0.70 -13.49 14.00
N ARG A 46 -0.12 -14.53 13.41
CA ARG A 46 -0.87 -15.48 12.58
C ARG A 46 -2.00 -16.15 13.35
N GLY A 47 -1.71 -16.60 14.59
CA GLY A 47 -2.73 -17.21 15.46
C GLY A 47 -3.90 -16.27 15.77
N ASP A 48 -3.59 -14.99 16.07
CA ASP A 48 -4.60 -13.97 16.36
C ASP A 48 -5.49 -13.68 15.13
N LEU A 49 -4.86 -13.57 13.95
CA LEU A 49 -5.58 -13.36 12.69
C LEU A 49 -6.48 -14.57 12.35
N ASP A 50 -5.97 -15.79 12.49
CA ASP A 50 -6.74 -17.01 12.21
C ASP A 50 -7.96 -17.13 13.14
N GLN A 51 -7.81 -16.78 14.44
CA GLN A 51 -8.94 -16.76 15.39
C GLN A 51 -10.02 -15.75 15.02
N ALA A 52 -9.62 -14.61 14.47
CA ALA A 52 -10.53 -13.56 14.00
C ALA A 52 -11.10 -13.82 12.60
N GLY A 53 -10.65 -14.86 11.90
CA GLY A 53 -11.04 -15.16 10.52
C GLY A 53 -10.49 -14.16 9.51
N LEU A 54 -9.34 -13.55 9.82
CA LEU A 54 -8.60 -12.63 8.93
C LEU A 54 -7.39 -13.32 8.31
N SER A 55 -7.00 -12.90 7.12
CA SER A 55 -5.76 -13.31 6.45
C SER A 55 -4.92 -12.10 6.11
N MET A 56 -3.61 -12.17 6.31
CA MET A 56 -2.68 -11.12 5.89
C MET A 56 -2.20 -11.44 4.47
N THR A 57 -2.72 -10.68 3.50
CA THR A 57 -2.48 -10.97 2.08
C THR A 57 -1.28 -10.25 1.50
N THR A 58 -0.98 -9.06 2.02
CA THR A 58 0.13 -8.21 1.59
C THR A 58 0.83 -7.61 2.80
N GLY A 59 2.00 -7.02 2.59
CA GLY A 59 2.71 -6.38 3.69
C GLY A 59 3.82 -5.44 3.26
N HIS A 60 3.99 -4.38 4.03
CA HIS A 60 5.04 -3.39 3.89
C HIS A 60 6.29 -3.78 4.69
N PHE A 61 7.42 -3.73 4.00
CA PHE A 61 8.74 -4.04 4.57
C PHE A 61 9.70 -2.89 4.34
N ASP A 62 10.46 -2.56 5.35
CA ASP A 62 11.54 -1.58 5.26
C ASP A 62 12.60 -2.02 4.24
N LEU A 63 13.07 -1.08 3.39
CA LEU A 63 14.07 -1.37 2.36
C LEU A 63 15.34 -1.98 2.95
N LYS A 64 15.79 -1.44 4.09
CA LYS A 64 17.00 -1.95 4.75
C LYS A 64 16.84 -3.39 5.21
N MET A 65 15.66 -3.78 5.70
CA MET A 65 15.39 -5.19 6.03
C MET A 65 15.46 -6.06 4.77
N VAL A 66 14.89 -5.61 3.66
CA VAL A 66 14.92 -6.36 2.40
C VAL A 66 16.34 -6.53 1.88
N GLU A 67 17.19 -5.50 1.99
CA GLU A 67 18.59 -5.53 1.56
C GLU A 67 19.48 -6.39 2.46
N ASP A 68 19.37 -6.18 3.78
CA ASP A 68 20.31 -6.79 4.74
C ASP A 68 19.90 -8.21 5.17
N ALA A 69 18.59 -8.52 5.12
CA ALA A 69 18.04 -9.76 5.65
C ALA A 69 16.80 -10.26 4.86
N PRO A 70 16.91 -10.46 3.55
CA PRO A 70 15.77 -10.87 2.71
C PRO A 70 15.13 -12.17 3.17
N GLU A 71 15.93 -13.13 3.68
CA GLU A 71 15.41 -14.39 4.22
C GLU A 71 14.51 -14.19 5.44
N LYS A 72 14.75 -13.14 6.25
CA LYS A 72 13.87 -12.78 7.35
C LYS A 72 12.53 -12.25 6.83
N ALA A 73 12.54 -11.40 5.81
CA ALA A 73 11.32 -10.91 5.18
C ALA A 73 10.50 -12.06 4.56
N ILE A 74 11.17 -12.99 3.87
CA ILE A 74 10.55 -14.21 3.32
C ILE A 74 9.94 -15.08 4.42
N SER A 75 10.66 -15.28 5.52
CA SER A 75 10.17 -16.07 6.66
C SER A 75 8.91 -15.46 7.28
N ILE A 76 8.90 -14.15 7.52
CA ILE A 76 7.74 -13.40 8.02
C ILE A 76 6.56 -13.56 7.06
N ALA A 77 6.78 -13.33 5.77
CA ALA A 77 5.74 -13.44 4.76
C ALA A 77 5.12 -14.84 4.70
N ARG A 78 5.94 -15.89 4.81
CA ARG A 78 5.47 -17.28 4.82
C ARG A 78 4.68 -17.62 6.07
N SER A 79 5.16 -17.24 7.27
CA SER A 79 4.43 -17.42 8.53
C SER A 79 3.05 -16.75 8.47
N LEU A 80 2.97 -15.53 7.97
CA LEU A 80 1.73 -14.76 7.89
C LEU A 80 0.85 -15.13 6.69
N GLY A 81 1.39 -15.87 5.71
CA GLY A 81 0.65 -16.30 4.52
C GLY A 81 0.51 -15.23 3.44
N MET A 82 1.39 -14.22 3.45
CA MET A 82 1.39 -13.12 2.47
C MET A 82 1.56 -13.63 1.04
N LYS A 83 1.00 -12.89 0.10
CA LYS A 83 1.05 -13.16 -1.35
C LYS A 83 1.92 -12.16 -2.10
N ALA A 84 2.20 -10.98 -1.52
CA ALA A 84 3.10 -9.98 -2.09
C ALA A 84 3.71 -9.12 -0.98
N LEU A 85 4.89 -8.56 -1.26
CA LEU A 85 5.63 -7.66 -0.36
C LEU A 85 5.96 -6.37 -1.10
N PHE A 86 5.83 -5.24 -0.40
CA PHE A 86 6.15 -3.93 -0.94
C PHE A 86 7.08 -3.16 -0.01
N VAL A 87 7.97 -2.36 -0.61
CA VAL A 87 8.70 -1.31 0.10
C VAL A 87 7.88 -0.03 -0.03
N PRO A 88 7.41 0.54 1.11
CA PRO A 88 6.44 1.63 1.03
C PRO A 88 7.07 3.01 0.97
N TYR A 89 8.36 3.15 1.30
CA TYR A 89 8.89 4.50 1.54
C TYR A 89 10.40 4.60 1.35
N LEU A 90 10.83 5.78 0.92
CA LEU A 90 12.24 6.19 0.93
C LEU A 90 12.36 7.50 1.70
N ASP A 91 13.21 7.53 2.71
CA ASP A 91 13.44 8.72 3.52
C ASP A 91 13.87 9.91 2.68
N ALA A 92 13.41 11.10 3.03
CA ALA A 92 13.65 12.31 2.25
C ALA A 92 15.15 12.60 2.04
N ALA A 93 16.00 12.22 3.01
CA ALA A 93 17.44 12.38 2.92
C ALA A 93 18.10 11.43 1.88
N ASP A 94 17.44 10.31 1.57
CA ASP A 94 17.96 9.30 0.65
C ASP A 94 17.38 9.42 -0.76
N ARG A 95 16.43 10.35 -0.98
CA ARG A 95 15.78 10.55 -2.28
C ARG A 95 16.75 11.14 -3.28
N PRO A 96 16.95 10.49 -4.43
CA PRO A 96 17.76 11.07 -5.51
C PRO A 96 17.21 12.40 -6.02
N SER A 97 18.10 13.28 -6.43
CA SER A 97 17.74 14.57 -7.04
C SER A 97 17.82 14.58 -8.58
N THR A 98 18.25 13.48 -9.19
CA THR A 98 18.45 13.34 -10.63
C THR A 98 17.69 12.16 -11.20
N ALA A 99 17.39 12.18 -12.49
CA ALA A 99 16.76 11.08 -13.21
C ALA A 99 17.62 9.80 -13.16
N GLU A 100 18.94 9.93 -13.36
CA GLU A 100 19.88 8.81 -13.25
C GLU A 100 19.84 8.17 -11.86
N GLY A 101 19.75 8.99 -10.81
CA GLY A 101 19.67 8.52 -9.43
C GLY A 101 18.41 7.71 -9.16
N TRP A 102 17.25 8.14 -9.66
CA TRP A 102 16.00 7.40 -9.52
C TRP A 102 15.99 6.11 -10.33
N LEU A 103 16.57 6.12 -11.53
CA LEU A 103 16.76 4.89 -12.32
C LEU A 103 17.67 3.89 -11.59
N ALA A 104 18.75 4.40 -10.99
CA ALA A 104 19.66 3.58 -10.17
C ALA A 104 18.96 3.03 -8.93
N PHE A 105 18.09 3.82 -8.29
CA PHE A 105 17.27 3.37 -7.16
C PHE A 105 16.33 2.22 -7.57
N GLY A 106 15.66 2.32 -8.72
CA GLY A 106 14.83 1.23 -9.25
C GLY A 106 15.61 -0.06 -9.46
N LYS A 107 16.83 0.02 -10.01
CA LYS A 107 17.74 -1.14 -10.15
C LYS A 107 18.12 -1.72 -8.79
N ARG A 108 18.49 -0.88 -7.83
CA ARG A 108 18.82 -1.27 -6.45
C ARG A 108 17.66 -1.99 -5.79
N LEU A 109 16.46 -1.46 -5.90
CA LEU A 109 15.24 -2.05 -5.34
C LEU A 109 14.94 -3.41 -5.96
N GLN A 110 15.05 -3.53 -7.28
CA GLN A 110 14.87 -4.81 -7.97
C GLN A 110 15.88 -5.87 -7.51
N GLU A 111 17.16 -5.52 -7.39
CA GLU A 111 18.19 -6.44 -6.90
C GLU A 111 17.94 -6.85 -5.45
N ALA A 112 17.59 -5.91 -4.57
CA ALA A 112 17.22 -6.19 -3.18
C ALA A 112 16.06 -7.19 -3.08
N GLY A 113 15.04 -7.02 -3.91
CA GLY A 113 13.87 -7.90 -3.96
C GLY A 113 14.08 -9.23 -4.69
N LYS A 114 15.24 -9.45 -5.33
CA LYS A 114 15.47 -10.68 -6.10
C LYS A 114 15.29 -11.97 -5.28
N PRO A 115 15.85 -12.12 -4.04
CA PRO A 115 15.62 -13.31 -3.24
C PRO A 115 14.13 -13.57 -2.92
N ILE A 116 13.35 -12.49 -2.74
CA ILE A 116 11.90 -12.57 -2.47
C ILE A 116 11.19 -13.10 -3.71
N ARG A 117 11.52 -12.58 -4.90
CA ARG A 117 10.95 -13.06 -6.17
C ARG A 117 11.37 -14.49 -6.49
N ASP A 118 12.62 -14.86 -6.24
CA ASP A 118 13.12 -16.23 -6.39
C ASP A 118 12.41 -17.21 -5.43
N ALA A 119 11.93 -16.73 -4.28
CA ALA A 119 11.09 -17.49 -3.36
C ALA A 119 9.62 -17.62 -3.79
N GLY A 120 9.25 -17.05 -4.95
CA GLY A 120 7.93 -17.10 -5.56
C GLY A 120 6.94 -16.04 -5.04
N LEU A 121 7.44 -14.98 -4.39
CA LEU A 121 6.62 -13.89 -3.87
C LEU A 121 6.81 -12.64 -4.76
N PRO A 122 5.78 -12.07 -5.35
CA PRO A 122 5.83 -10.76 -5.96
C PRO A 122 6.41 -9.73 -4.98
N PHE A 123 7.30 -8.88 -5.51
CA PHE A 123 7.94 -7.83 -4.74
C PHE A 123 7.90 -6.52 -5.53
N GLY A 124 7.58 -5.42 -4.85
CA GLY A 124 7.42 -4.15 -5.54
C GLY A 124 7.57 -2.91 -4.67
N TRP A 125 7.12 -1.83 -5.26
CA TRP A 125 7.13 -0.48 -4.70
C TRP A 125 5.71 0.01 -4.42
N HIS A 126 5.55 0.77 -3.35
CA HIS A 126 4.37 1.57 -3.03
C HIS A 126 4.74 3.05 -3.08
N ASN A 127 3.92 3.86 -3.72
CA ASN A 127 4.19 5.28 -3.94
C ASN A 127 3.55 6.20 -2.91
N HIS A 128 4.14 7.40 -2.81
CA HIS A 128 3.59 8.58 -2.18
C HIS A 128 3.48 9.73 -3.21
N ASP A 129 3.37 10.98 -2.75
CA ASP A 129 3.30 12.17 -3.62
C ASP A 129 4.64 12.56 -4.25
N PHE A 130 5.74 12.24 -3.59
CA PHE A 130 7.06 12.70 -4.02
C PHE A 130 7.52 12.06 -5.34
N GLU A 131 7.00 10.89 -5.69
CA GLU A 131 7.29 10.25 -6.97
C GLU A 131 6.59 10.89 -8.16
N PHE A 132 5.69 11.84 -7.90
CA PHE A 132 4.99 12.61 -8.94
C PHE A 132 5.50 14.06 -9.06
N LYS A 133 6.60 14.39 -8.40
CA LYS A 133 7.27 15.68 -8.55
C LYS A 133 8.31 15.61 -9.67
N ASN A 134 8.15 16.46 -10.69
CA ASN A 134 9.08 16.55 -11.82
C ASN A 134 10.51 16.79 -11.32
N ILE A 135 11.47 16.07 -11.87
CA ILE A 135 12.89 16.20 -11.53
C ILE A 135 13.62 16.97 -12.61
N GLU A 136 13.69 16.42 -13.82
CA GLU A 136 14.38 16.98 -14.98
C GLU A 136 13.39 16.99 -16.16
N GLY A 137 12.94 18.19 -16.55
CA GLY A 137 11.86 18.30 -17.54
C GLY A 137 10.56 17.72 -16.97
N ASP A 138 9.95 16.79 -17.71
CA ASP A 138 8.68 16.16 -17.34
C ASP A 138 8.87 14.73 -16.77
N MET A 139 10.11 14.35 -16.38
CA MET A 139 10.38 13.01 -15.83
C MET A 139 9.90 12.90 -14.39
N LEU A 140 9.22 11.80 -14.11
CA LEU A 140 8.66 11.50 -12.79
C LEU A 140 9.43 10.33 -12.14
N PRO A 141 9.74 10.43 -10.84
CA PRO A 141 10.42 9.38 -10.08
C PRO A 141 9.79 8.00 -10.21
N LEU A 142 8.46 7.88 -10.16
CA LEU A 142 7.80 6.57 -10.26
C LEU A 142 8.09 5.90 -11.61
N ASP A 143 8.08 6.66 -12.69
CA ASP A 143 8.43 6.12 -14.01
C ASP A 143 9.87 5.58 -14.03
N LEU A 144 10.80 6.34 -13.46
CA LEU A 144 12.22 5.98 -13.43
C LEU A 144 12.50 4.78 -12.50
N ILE A 145 11.81 4.69 -11.36
CA ILE A 145 11.88 3.52 -10.48
C ILE A 145 11.44 2.27 -11.25
N LEU A 146 10.31 2.34 -11.93
CA LEU A 146 9.76 1.20 -12.64
C LEU A 146 10.54 0.86 -13.93
N GLU A 147 11.15 1.85 -14.58
CA GLU A 147 12.09 1.62 -15.69
C GLU A 147 13.38 0.95 -15.22
N GLY A 148 13.94 1.42 -14.09
CA GLY A 148 15.14 0.84 -13.49
C GLY A 148 14.93 -0.57 -12.95
N GLY A 149 13.70 -0.85 -12.47
CA GLY A 149 13.28 -2.16 -11.94
C GLY A 149 12.15 -2.79 -12.76
N PRO A 150 12.41 -3.32 -13.97
CA PRO A 150 11.36 -3.85 -14.84
C PRO A 150 10.61 -5.07 -14.29
N GLU A 151 11.14 -5.76 -13.28
CA GLU A 151 10.49 -6.90 -12.62
C GLU A 151 9.77 -6.53 -11.31
N LEU A 152 9.81 -5.26 -10.92
CA LEU A 152 9.09 -4.79 -9.73
C LEU A 152 7.58 -4.81 -9.98
N ALA A 153 6.83 -5.36 -9.06
CA ALA A 153 5.39 -5.16 -8.98
C ALA A 153 5.07 -3.74 -8.49
N LEU A 154 3.84 -3.30 -8.71
CA LEU A 154 3.36 -2.01 -8.23
C LEU A 154 2.17 -2.20 -7.29
N GLU A 155 2.27 -1.58 -6.14
CA GLU A 155 1.14 -1.22 -5.29
C GLU A 155 0.93 0.28 -5.42
N LEU A 156 -0.15 0.68 -6.11
CA LEU A 156 -0.41 2.09 -6.40
C LEU A 156 -1.34 2.70 -5.35
N ASP A 157 -0.83 3.65 -4.57
CA ASP A 157 -1.70 4.49 -3.75
C ASP A 157 -2.37 5.55 -4.62
N LEU A 158 -3.68 5.36 -4.81
CA LEU A 158 -4.49 6.17 -5.71
C LEU A 158 -4.65 7.61 -5.23
N ALA A 159 -4.71 7.83 -3.90
CA ALA A 159 -4.84 9.16 -3.35
C ALA A 159 -3.53 9.94 -3.38
N TRP A 160 -2.40 9.29 -3.14
CA TRP A 160 -1.09 9.93 -3.28
C TRP A 160 -0.78 10.30 -4.73
N VAL A 161 -1.26 9.53 -5.73
CA VAL A 161 -1.23 9.94 -7.14
C VAL A 161 -1.97 11.27 -7.32
N ALA A 162 -3.18 11.39 -6.75
CA ALA A 162 -3.99 12.62 -6.84
C ALA A 162 -3.35 13.79 -6.08
N VAL A 163 -2.72 13.54 -4.90
CA VAL A 163 -1.92 14.57 -4.17
C VAL A 163 -0.74 15.03 -5.01
N GLY A 164 -0.09 14.13 -5.74
CA GLY A 164 0.97 14.44 -6.70
C GLY A 164 0.50 15.17 -7.96
N GLY A 165 -0.78 15.52 -8.05
CA GLY A 165 -1.33 16.29 -9.18
C GLY A 165 -1.62 15.45 -10.42
N GLN A 166 -1.64 14.14 -10.31
CA GLN A 166 -1.88 13.22 -11.41
C GLN A 166 -3.28 12.60 -11.32
N ARG A 167 -3.78 12.05 -12.43
CA ARG A 167 -5.06 11.34 -12.46
C ARG A 167 -4.84 9.85 -12.18
N PRO A 168 -5.41 9.28 -11.11
CA PRO A 168 -5.16 7.89 -10.70
C PRO A 168 -5.46 6.87 -11.78
N SER A 169 -6.59 7.00 -12.49
CA SER A 169 -6.98 6.06 -13.55
C SER A 169 -6.01 6.02 -14.74
N ASP A 170 -5.29 7.13 -15.03
CA ASP A 170 -4.27 7.15 -16.09
C ASP A 170 -3.03 6.33 -15.67
N TRP A 171 -2.64 6.40 -14.40
CA TRP A 171 -1.54 5.63 -13.84
C TRP A 171 -1.88 4.15 -13.71
N VAL A 172 -3.11 3.82 -13.34
CA VAL A 172 -3.64 2.46 -13.36
C VAL A 172 -3.52 1.84 -14.75
N ARG A 173 -3.96 2.56 -15.79
CA ARG A 173 -3.88 2.08 -17.19
C ARG A 173 -2.44 1.99 -17.68
N LYS A 174 -1.58 2.96 -17.31
CA LYS A 174 -0.18 3.02 -17.72
C LYS A 174 0.63 1.81 -17.24
N TYR A 175 0.35 1.34 -16.03
CA TYR A 175 1.08 0.25 -15.39
C TYR A 175 0.22 -0.99 -15.10
N SER A 176 -0.81 -1.20 -15.91
CA SER A 176 -1.80 -2.27 -15.73
C SER A 176 -1.19 -3.68 -15.68
N ASP A 177 -0.07 -3.91 -16.36
CA ASP A 177 0.68 -5.17 -16.38
C ASP A 177 1.58 -5.39 -15.15
N ARG A 178 1.82 -4.34 -14.38
CA ARG A 178 2.66 -4.33 -13.17
C ARG A 178 1.84 -4.19 -11.90
N LEU A 179 0.61 -3.69 -12.01
CA LEU A 179 -0.29 -3.37 -10.91
C LEU A 179 -0.88 -4.65 -10.30
N ILE A 180 -0.49 -4.96 -9.08
CA ILE A 180 -1.03 -6.12 -8.35
C ILE A 180 -1.81 -5.73 -7.11
N ALA A 181 -1.58 -4.53 -6.58
CA ALA A 181 -2.29 -3.98 -5.44
C ALA A 181 -2.59 -2.48 -5.64
N VAL A 182 -3.62 -2.00 -4.99
CA VAL A 182 -3.93 -0.56 -4.88
C VAL A 182 -4.26 -0.20 -3.44
N HIS A 183 -3.77 0.97 -2.99
CA HIS A 183 -4.31 1.59 -1.80
C HIS A 183 -5.53 2.44 -2.16
N VAL A 184 -6.63 2.11 -1.51
CA VAL A 184 -7.93 2.77 -1.62
C VAL A 184 -8.03 3.73 -0.45
N LYS A 185 -7.72 4.99 -0.70
CA LYS A 185 -7.56 6.07 0.27
C LYS A 185 -8.21 7.33 -0.26
N ASP A 186 -8.88 8.11 0.57
CA ASP A 186 -9.64 9.27 0.12
C ASP A 186 -9.13 10.58 0.74
N ARG A 187 -9.36 11.66 0.04
CA ARG A 187 -8.92 13.01 0.46
C ARG A 187 -10.13 13.83 0.83
N ALA A 188 -10.04 14.52 1.97
CA ALA A 188 -10.98 15.59 2.31
C ALA A 188 -10.91 16.75 1.29
N PRO A 189 -11.97 17.54 1.17
CA PRO A 189 -11.89 18.84 0.50
C PRO A 189 -10.78 19.71 1.09
N GLU A 190 -10.22 20.60 0.27
CA GLU A 190 -9.13 21.48 0.71
C GLU A 190 -9.52 22.28 1.97
N GLY A 191 -8.68 22.20 2.99
CA GLY A 191 -8.88 22.88 4.27
C GLY A 191 -9.76 22.12 5.28
N GLU A 192 -10.32 20.98 4.92
CA GLU A 192 -11.08 20.10 5.82
C GLU A 192 -10.23 18.96 6.38
N CYS A 193 -10.68 18.33 7.45
CA CYS A 193 -10.03 17.20 8.15
C CYS A 193 -8.54 17.42 8.42
N LEU A 194 -8.10 18.65 8.71
CA LEU A 194 -6.68 18.99 8.95
C LEU A 194 -6.08 18.25 10.15
N ASP A 195 -6.89 17.83 11.07
CA ASP A 195 -6.55 17.05 12.23
C ASP A 195 -6.51 15.52 11.97
N GLU A 196 -6.84 15.13 10.73
CA GLU A 196 -6.64 13.81 10.14
C GLU A 196 -5.71 13.92 8.90
N ASP A 197 -4.83 14.93 8.88
CA ASP A 197 -3.84 15.21 7.82
C ASP A 197 -4.47 15.46 6.42
N GLY A 198 -5.74 15.89 6.37
CA GLY A 198 -6.48 16.13 5.13
C GLY A 198 -7.01 14.86 4.47
N TRP A 199 -7.00 13.73 5.17
CA TRP A 199 -7.61 12.49 4.71
C TRP A 199 -9.08 12.39 5.15
N GLU A 200 -9.84 11.58 4.43
CA GLU A 200 -11.25 11.30 4.74
C GLU A 200 -11.53 9.78 4.63
N ASP A 201 -12.58 9.32 5.25
CA ASP A 201 -13.04 7.94 5.07
C ASP A 201 -13.36 7.68 3.59
N VAL A 202 -12.97 6.53 3.06
CA VAL A 202 -13.13 6.19 1.63
C VAL A 202 -14.59 6.33 1.18
N GLY A 203 -14.79 7.01 0.05
CA GLY A 203 -16.11 7.30 -0.51
C GLY A 203 -16.82 8.51 0.10
N HIS A 204 -16.16 9.21 1.02
CA HIS A 204 -16.68 10.42 1.66
C HIS A 204 -15.86 11.67 1.36
N GLY A 205 -14.74 11.50 0.63
CA GLY A 205 -13.86 12.58 0.21
C GLY A 205 -14.09 13.04 -1.23
N THR A 206 -13.00 13.34 -1.92
CA THR A 206 -13.02 13.99 -3.25
C THR A 206 -12.54 13.10 -4.39
N MET A 207 -12.19 11.84 -4.10
CA MET A 207 -11.70 10.91 -5.14
C MET A 207 -12.84 10.48 -6.08
N ASP A 208 -12.56 10.44 -7.38
CA ASP A 208 -13.47 9.87 -8.38
C ASP A 208 -13.37 8.33 -8.38
N TRP A 209 -14.11 7.71 -7.47
CA TRP A 209 -14.09 6.27 -7.30
C TRP A 209 -14.72 5.52 -8.48
N VAL A 210 -15.69 6.12 -9.19
CA VAL A 210 -16.34 5.48 -10.33
C VAL A 210 -15.35 5.25 -11.47
N ASP A 211 -14.61 6.30 -11.89
CA ASP A 211 -13.58 6.19 -12.93
C ASP A 211 -12.40 5.32 -12.45
N THR A 212 -11.94 5.54 -11.22
CA THR A 212 -10.73 4.91 -10.70
C THR A 212 -10.91 3.41 -10.50
N ILE A 213 -11.96 2.98 -9.82
CA ILE A 213 -12.23 1.55 -9.59
C ILE A 213 -12.58 0.82 -10.90
N SER A 214 -13.27 1.50 -11.83
CA SER A 214 -13.48 0.92 -13.17
C SER A 214 -12.17 0.62 -13.85
N ALA A 215 -11.22 1.56 -13.84
CA ALA A 215 -9.89 1.35 -14.43
C ALA A 215 -9.12 0.20 -13.74
N VAL A 216 -9.15 0.13 -12.40
CA VAL A 216 -8.47 -0.96 -11.66
C VAL A 216 -9.06 -2.33 -12.02
N ARG A 217 -10.38 -2.44 -12.15
CA ARG A 217 -11.06 -3.70 -12.53
C ARG A 217 -10.75 -4.18 -13.93
N GLU A 218 -10.25 -3.32 -14.80
CA GLU A 218 -9.77 -3.70 -16.15
C GLU A 218 -8.36 -4.31 -16.12
N THR A 219 -7.68 -4.32 -14.96
CA THR A 219 -6.33 -4.84 -14.78
C THR A 219 -6.33 -6.22 -14.09
N ALA A 220 -5.12 -6.78 -13.90
CA ALA A 220 -4.91 -7.99 -13.11
C ALA A 220 -4.72 -7.72 -11.60
N CYS A 221 -5.06 -6.52 -11.11
CA CYS A 221 -4.95 -6.15 -9.70
C CYS A 221 -5.75 -7.09 -8.81
N GLN A 222 -5.11 -7.60 -7.76
CA GLN A 222 -5.69 -8.61 -6.89
C GLN A 222 -6.06 -8.06 -5.51
N PHE A 223 -5.32 -7.03 -5.03
CA PHE A 223 -5.44 -6.54 -3.66
C PHE A 223 -5.90 -5.09 -3.65
N PHE A 224 -6.99 -4.85 -2.93
CA PHE A 224 -7.59 -3.52 -2.75
C PHE A 224 -7.51 -3.19 -1.26
N VAL A 225 -6.57 -2.34 -0.87
CA VAL A 225 -6.22 -2.09 0.52
C VAL A 225 -6.74 -0.74 0.97
N MET A 226 -7.67 -0.74 1.93
CA MET A 226 -8.15 0.50 2.57
C MET A 226 -7.07 1.06 3.46
N GLU A 227 -6.73 2.33 3.30
CA GLU A 227 -5.79 3.03 4.15
C GLU A 227 -6.23 4.45 4.50
N HIS A 228 -5.83 4.87 5.70
CA HIS A 228 -5.92 6.23 6.19
C HIS A 228 -4.71 6.52 7.09
N ASP A 229 -3.89 7.53 6.79
CA ASP A 229 -2.62 7.73 7.51
C ASP A 229 -2.82 8.14 8.96
N ASN A 230 -3.90 8.87 9.29
CA ASN A 230 -4.10 9.41 10.62
C ASN A 230 -5.59 9.56 10.97
N PRO A 231 -6.38 8.47 11.03
CA PRO A 231 -7.79 8.57 11.43
C PRO A 231 -7.88 8.95 12.93
N LYS A 232 -8.84 9.77 13.29
CA LYS A 232 -9.19 10.03 14.72
C LYS A 232 -9.93 8.86 15.36
N ASP A 233 -10.57 8.04 14.56
CA ASP A 233 -11.35 6.88 14.97
C ASP A 233 -11.19 5.80 13.89
N ASP A 234 -10.36 4.82 14.16
CA ASP A 234 -10.05 3.73 13.24
C ASP A 234 -11.26 2.81 12.99
N ALA A 235 -12.13 2.65 13.99
CA ALA A 235 -13.35 1.85 13.83
C ALA A 235 -14.39 2.58 12.96
N ARG A 236 -14.49 3.91 13.05
CA ARG A 236 -15.28 4.74 12.12
C ARG A 236 -14.74 4.58 10.69
N PHE A 237 -13.44 4.80 10.52
CA PHE A 237 -12.79 4.68 9.22
C PHE A 237 -13.03 3.29 8.62
N ALA A 238 -12.75 2.22 9.37
CA ALA A 238 -12.93 0.85 8.89
C ALA A 238 -14.36 0.58 8.39
N ARG A 239 -15.37 0.93 9.19
CA ARG A 239 -16.78 0.63 8.86
C ARG A 239 -17.32 1.49 7.74
N ARG A 240 -17.07 2.81 7.77
CA ARG A 240 -17.61 3.74 6.75
C ARG A 240 -16.97 3.49 5.40
N SER A 241 -15.64 3.29 5.37
CA SER A 241 -14.91 3.04 4.13
C SER A 241 -15.34 1.72 3.48
N LEU A 242 -15.47 0.65 4.26
CA LEU A 242 -15.91 -0.64 3.72
C LEU A 242 -17.36 -0.57 3.20
N ALA A 243 -18.23 0.12 3.92
CA ALA A 243 -19.64 0.30 3.50
C ALA A 243 -19.73 1.07 2.18
N ALA A 244 -18.98 2.16 2.02
CA ALA A 244 -18.94 2.95 0.78
C ALA A 244 -18.34 2.15 -0.38
N ALA A 245 -17.19 1.52 -0.17
CA ALA A 245 -16.50 0.78 -1.22
C ALA A 245 -17.28 -0.42 -1.77
N ASN A 246 -18.14 -1.03 -0.98
CA ASN A 246 -19.04 -2.07 -1.46
C ASN A 246 -20.10 -1.57 -2.46
N THR A 247 -20.19 -0.26 -2.68
CA THR A 247 -21.09 0.35 -3.67
C THR A 247 -20.39 0.75 -4.97
N PHE A 248 -19.08 0.66 -5.05
CA PHE A 248 -18.26 1.06 -6.20
C PHE A 248 -18.36 0.07 -7.37
#